data_a6fa8f989c504cde2d833dd4abd9ba0b
#
_entry.id   a6fa8f989c504cde2d833dd4abd9ba0b
#
_cell.length_a   1.000
_cell.length_b   1.000
_cell.length_c   1.000
_cell.angle_alpha   90.00
_cell.angle_beta   90.00
_cell.angle_gamma   90.00
#
_symmetry.space_group_name_H-M   'P 1'
#
loop_
_entity.id
_entity.type
_entity.pdbx_description
1 polymer ?
#
loop_
_entity_poly.entity_id
_entity_poly.type
_entity_poly.pdbx_seq_one_letter_code
_entity_poly.pdbx_strand_id
1 'polypeptide(L)'
;MIVEKIRKTIADSLKNLGIEVGEITLEHPADLEHGDFSTNAALVYAKEAKMKPSKLADKIVEELKDKSLKFVERIEIAGAGFINFYLSPRFFASQIAEIISKGDNFGEGQTLADKKVMVEYTDPNPFKEFHIGHLMSNAIGESIARLFEASGAKVARACWQGDVGLHVAKAIWGMIQTNNKQQTTNNSKATVQKWGEAYTVGSQKYETDENAKKEINKLNKKIFDRSDTEVNKLYDWGRQVSLEHFEEIYKKLGTKFDHYFFESREGRE
;
A
#
# COMPACT_ATOMS: atom_id res chain seq x y z
N MET A 1 -22.59 -9.13 -0.56
CA MET A 1 -22.02 -9.62 -1.85
C MET A 1 -22.65 -10.95 -2.21
N ILE A 2 -22.66 -11.33 -3.51
CA ILE A 2 -23.30 -12.56 -4.01
C ILE A 2 -22.71 -13.82 -3.37
N VAL A 3 -21.37 -13.87 -3.22
CA VAL A 3 -20.63 -14.96 -2.60
C VAL A 3 -21.19 -15.29 -1.20
N GLU A 4 -21.34 -14.28 -0.35
CA GLU A 4 -21.87 -14.45 1.00
C GLU A 4 -23.32 -14.94 1.01
N LYS A 5 -24.09 -14.52 0.02
CA LYS A 5 -25.47 -14.95 -0.12
C LYS A 5 -25.56 -16.43 -0.51
N ILE A 6 -24.73 -16.88 -1.44
CA ILE A 6 -24.64 -18.29 -1.83
C ILE A 6 -24.13 -19.13 -0.65
N ARG A 7 -23.05 -18.73 0.02
CA ARG A 7 -22.49 -19.42 1.19
C ARG A 7 -23.53 -19.59 2.30
N LYS A 8 -24.21 -18.49 2.65
CA LYS A 8 -25.27 -18.51 3.66
C LYS A 8 -26.40 -19.45 3.27
N THR A 9 -26.83 -19.43 2.01
CA THR A 9 -27.95 -20.28 1.54
C THR A 9 -27.55 -21.77 1.59
N ILE A 10 -26.31 -22.13 1.24
CA ILE A 10 -25.78 -23.49 1.37
C ILE A 10 -25.73 -23.90 2.85
N ALA A 11 -25.17 -23.03 3.71
CA ALA A 11 -25.09 -23.30 5.14
C ALA A 11 -26.48 -23.51 5.78
N ASP A 12 -27.45 -22.68 5.42
CA ASP A 12 -28.83 -22.81 5.88
C ASP A 12 -29.47 -24.12 5.38
N SER A 13 -29.17 -24.55 4.16
CA SER A 13 -29.66 -25.82 3.62
C SER A 13 -29.09 -27.02 4.36
N LEU A 14 -27.78 -27.01 4.66
CA LEU A 14 -27.14 -28.05 5.47
C LEU A 14 -27.69 -28.09 6.90
N LYS A 15 -27.93 -26.93 7.52
CA LYS A 15 -28.57 -26.86 8.86
C LYS A 15 -29.99 -27.44 8.87
N ASN A 16 -30.79 -27.18 7.83
CA ASN A 16 -32.13 -27.78 7.69
C ASN A 16 -32.07 -29.30 7.59
N LEU A 17 -30.98 -29.84 7.08
CA LEU A 17 -30.72 -31.28 7.03
C LEU A 17 -30.14 -31.85 8.36
N GLY A 18 -30.03 -31.03 9.41
CA GLY A 18 -29.52 -31.40 10.73
C GLY A 18 -27.99 -31.52 10.79
N ILE A 19 -27.28 -30.89 9.87
CA ILE A 19 -25.81 -30.94 9.78
C ILE A 19 -25.22 -29.67 10.43
N GLU A 20 -24.25 -29.83 11.31
CA GLU A 20 -23.49 -28.72 11.87
C GLU A 20 -22.52 -28.21 10.82
N VAL A 21 -22.57 -26.89 10.56
CA VAL A 21 -21.86 -26.27 9.43
C VAL A 21 -20.75 -25.36 9.93
N GLY A 22 -19.52 -25.66 9.50
CA GLY A 22 -18.37 -24.77 9.61
C GLY A 22 -18.30 -23.79 8.42
N GLU A 23 -17.10 -23.61 7.90
CA GLU A 23 -16.88 -22.74 6.73
C GLU A 23 -17.29 -23.43 5.43
N ILE A 24 -18.04 -22.70 4.58
CA ILE A 24 -18.40 -23.15 3.24
C ILE A 24 -17.40 -22.59 2.23
N THR A 25 -16.66 -23.48 1.60
CA THR A 25 -15.79 -23.13 0.48
C THR A 25 -16.64 -22.86 -0.77
N LEU A 26 -16.44 -21.71 -1.37
CA LEU A 26 -17.02 -21.32 -2.65
C LEU A 26 -15.91 -20.71 -3.51
N GLU A 27 -15.64 -21.33 -4.63
CA GLU A 27 -14.51 -20.99 -5.51
C GLU A 27 -15.00 -20.63 -6.91
N HIS A 28 -14.21 -19.85 -7.64
CA HIS A 28 -14.36 -19.70 -9.07
C HIS A 28 -13.67 -20.87 -9.77
N PRO A 29 -14.39 -21.69 -10.52
CA PRO A 29 -13.77 -22.77 -11.30
C PRO A 29 -12.76 -22.20 -12.32
N ALA A 30 -11.68 -22.93 -12.58
CA ALA A 30 -10.72 -22.55 -13.61
C ALA A 30 -11.31 -22.63 -15.02
N ASP A 31 -12.30 -23.51 -15.22
CA ASP A 31 -13.04 -23.67 -16.46
C ASP A 31 -14.46 -23.12 -16.30
N LEU A 32 -14.82 -22.19 -17.15
CA LEU A 32 -16.15 -21.56 -17.18
C LEU A 32 -17.29 -22.54 -17.48
N GLU A 33 -16.98 -23.71 -18.08
CA GLU A 33 -17.98 -24.78 -18.27
C GLU A 33 -18.51 -25.30 -16.95
N HIS A 34 -17.77 -25.12 -15.85
CA HIS A 34 -18.19 -25.49 -14.49
C HIS A 34 -18.91 -24.38 -13.72
N GLY A 35 -19.36 -23.32 -14.44
CA GLY A 35 -20.13 -22.22 -13.87
C GLY A 35 -19.28 -21.08 -13.31
N ASP A 36 -19.96 -20.11 -12.73
CA ASP A 36 -19.34 -18.93 -12.12
C ASP A 36 -18.79 -19.21 -10.72
N PHE A 37 -19.44 -20.14 -9.99
CA PHE A 37 -19.02 -20.60 -8.68
C PHE A 37 -19.19 -22.10 -8.55
N SER A 38 -18.31 -22.73 -7.75
CA SER A 38 -18.38 -24.13 -7.38
C SER A 38 -18.16 -24.33 -5.89
N THR A 39 -18.83 -25.30 -5.29
CA THR A 39 -18.61 -25.71 -3.91
C THR A 39 -18.44 -27.21 -3.79
N ASN A 40 -17.58 -27.63 -2.89
CA ASN A 40 -17.38 -29.00 -2.47
C ASN A 40 -18.14 -29.35 -1.18
N ALA A 41 -19.09 -28.54 -0.74
CA ALA A 41 -19.79 -28.68 0.52
C ALA A 41 -20.38 -30.08 0.72
N ALA A 42 -20.99 -30.68 -0.32
CA ALA A 42 -21.54 -32.03 -0.22
C ALA A 42 -20.45 -33.11 0.00
N LEU A 43 -19.24 -32.90 -0.53
CA LEU A 43 -18.11 -33.82 -0.29
C LEU A 43 -17.61 -33.69 1.15
N VAL A 44 -17.48 -32.48 1.66
CA VAL A 44 -17.00 -32.20 3.02
C VAL A 44 -17.94 -32.74 4.07
N TYR A 45 -19.23 -32.49 3.93
CA TYR A 45 -20.24 -32.83 4.93
C TYR A 45 -20.91 -34.21 4.74
N ALA A 46 -20.52 -34.97 3.71
CA ALA A 46 -21.08 -36.31 3.43
C ALA A 46 -20.99 -37.28 4.59
N LYS A 47 -19.87 -37.28 5.33
CA LYS A 47 -19.63 -38.15 6.46
C LYS A 47 -20.57 -37.84 7.63
N GLU A 48 -20.76 -36.57 7.94
CA GLU A 48 -21.63 -36.05 8.98
C GLU A 48 -23.11 -36.36 8.66
N ALA A 49 -23.47 -36.14 7.40
CA ALA A 49 -24.78 -36.47 6.84
C ALA A 49 -25.05 -37.96 6.76
N LYS A 50 -24.06 -38.83 6.97
CA LYS A 50 -24.14 -40.30 6.82
C LYS A 50 -24.71 -40.73 5.47
N MET A 51 -24.37 -40.04 4.41
CA MET A 51 -24.84 -40.33 3.04
C MET A 51 -23.71 -40.14 2.00
N LYS A 52 -23.96 -40.63 0.78
CA LYS A 52 -23.03 -40.44 -0.34
C LYS A 52 -23.00 -38.93 -0.70
N PRO A 53 -21.82 -38.38 -1.06
CA PRO A 53 -21.72 -36.96 -1.43
C PRO A 53 -22.70 -36.54 -2.54
N SER A 54 -22.86 -37.35 -3.58
CA SER A 54 -23.82 -37.06 -4.67
C SER A 54 -25.28 -36.96 -4.14
N LYS A 55 -25.66 -37.83 -3.24
CA LYS A 55 -27.03 -37.78 -2.62
C LYS A 55 -27.18 -36.56 -1.70
N LEU A 56 -26.13 -36.14 -1.02
CA LEU A 56 -26.17 -34.91 -0.23
C LEU A 56 -26.22 -33.71 -1.14
N ALA A 57 -25.48 -33.70 -2.26
CA ALA A 57 -25.58 -32.65 -3.26
C ALA A 57 -26.99 -32.51 -3.85
N ASP A 58 -27.66 -33.62 -4.17
CA ASP A 58 -29.08 -33.61 -4.62
C ASP A 58 -29.98 -32.92 -3.61
N LYS A 59 -29.87 -33.24 -2.32
CA LYS A 59 -30.68 -32.65 -1.25
C LYS A 59 -30.37 -31.17 -1.05
N ILE A 60 -29.08 -30.77 -1.09
CA ILE A 60 -28.72 -29.37 -1.01
C ILE A 60 -29.33 -28.59 -2.17
N VAL A 61 -29.21 -29.10 -3.41
CA VAL A 61 -29.76 -28.44 -4.60
C VAL A 61 -31.29 -28.36 -4.55
N GLU A 62 -31.97 -29.37 -4.02
CA GLU A 62 -33.43 -29.35 -3.83
C GLU A 62 -33.83 -28.22 -2.85
N GLU A 63 -33.17 -28.13 -1.70
CA GLU A 63 -33.37 -27.04 -0.74
C GLU A 63 -33.03 -25.64 -1.33
N LEU A 64 -32.05 -25.57 -2.22
CA LEU A 64 -31.67 -24.32 -2.88
C LEU A 64 -32.71 -23.85 -3.91
N LYS A 65 -33.40 -24.77 -4.59
CA LYS A 65 -34.45 -24.44 -5.56
C LYS A 65 -35.63 -23.73 -4.91
N ASP A 66 -35.97 -24.11 -3.67
CA ASP A 66 -37.06 -23.48 -2.92
C ASP A 66 -36.71 -22.06 -2.41
N LYS A 67 -35.43 -21.74 -2.32
CA LYS A 67 -34.92 -20.47 -1.78
C LYS A 67 -34.63 -19.42 -2.87
N SER A 68 -35.50 -19.27 -3.87
CA SER A 68 -35.49 -18.18 -4.88
C SER A 68 -34.18 -17.38 -5.01
N LEU A 69 -33.10 -18.03 -5.49
CA LEU A 69 -31.83 -17.35 -5.83
C LEU A 69 -32.00 -16.63 -7.17
N LYS A 70 -32.70 -15.48 -7.17
CA LYS A 70 -33.07 -14.71 -8.38
C LYS A 70 -31.91 -14.34 -9.32
N PHE A 71 -30.69 -14.47 -8.83
CA PHE A 71 -29.47 -14.17 -9.56
C PHE A 71 -28.76 -15.42 -10.11
N VAL A 72 -29.21 -16.63 -9.72
CA VAL A 72 -28.71 -17.90 -10.25
C VAL A 72 -29.69 -18.39 -11.32
N GLU A 73 -29.17 -18.66 -12.50
CA GLU A 73 -29.96 -19.19 -13.61
C GLU A 73 -30.05 -20.70 -13.53
N ARG A 74 -28.96 -21.37 -13.14
CA ARG A 74 -28.83 -22.81 -13.17
C ARG A 74 -27.90 -23.29 -12.05
N ILE A 75 -28.22 -24.45 -11.45
CA ILE A 75 -27.38 -25.15 -10.50
C ILE A 75 -27.20 -26.56 -11.00
N GLU A 76 -25.97 -27.05 -11.10
CA GLU A 76 -25.65 -28.38 -11.58
C GLU A 76 -24.76 -29.13 -10.57
N ILE A 77 -24.94 -30.45 -10.52
CA ILE A 77 -24.09 -31.32 -9.75
C ILE A 77 -23.09 -31.96 -10.69
N ALA A 78 -21.82 -31.86 -10.36
CA ALA A 78 -20.72 -32.39 -11.14
C ALA A 78 -19.88 -33.41 -10.37
N GLY A 79 -19.38 -34.40 -11.08
CA GLY A 79 -18.46 -35.40 -10.52
C GLY A 79 -19.03 -36.11 -9.29
N ALA A 80 -18.25 -36.22 -8.23
CA ALA A 80 -18.60 -36.94 -7.00
C ALA A 80 -19.53 -36.18 -6.07
N GLY A 81 -19.93 -34.91 -6.37
CA GLY A 81 -20.78 -34.09 -5.51
C GLY A 81 -20.38 -32.63 -5.43
N PHE A 82 -19.67 -32.11 -6.40
CA PHE A 82 -19.51 -30.67 -6.58
C PHE A 82 -20.84 -30.05 -6.99
N ILE A 83 -21.12 -28.85 -6.51
CA ILE A 83 -22.30 -28.07 -6.87
C ILE A 83 -21.84 -26.80 -7.58
N ASN A 84 -22.22 -26.66 -8.84
CA ASN A 84 -21.85 -25.56 -9.70
C ASN A 84 -23.01 -24.59 -9.87
N PHE A 85 -22.74 -23.30 -9.76
CA PHE A 85 -23.70 -22.20 -9.88
C PHE A 85 -23.42 -21.38 -11.11
N TYR A 86 -24.41 -21.19 -11.95
CA TYR A 86 -24.37 -20.33 -13.13
C TYR A 86 -25.22 -19.11 -12.87
N LEU A 87 -24.59 -17.92 -12.97
CA LEU A 87 -25.28 -16.68 -12.73
C LEU A 87 -26.10 -16.23 -13.94
N SER A 88 -27.19 -15.55 -13.69
CA SER A 88 -28.06 -15.08 -14.78
C SER A 88 -27.46 -13.88 -15.50
N PRO A 89 -27.68 -13.72 -16.83
CA PRO A 89 -27.30 -12.52 -17.56
C PRO A 89 -27.85 -11.24 -16.92
N ARG A 90 -29.03 -11.30 -16.32
CA ARG A 90 -29.63 -10.18 -15.58
C ARG A 90 -28.80 -9.77 -14.37
N PHE A 91 -28.16 -10.73 -13.69
CA PHE A 91 -27.23 -10.40 -12.59
C PHE A 91 -26.07 -9.57 -13.13
N PHE A 92 -25.38 -10.02 -14.17
CA PHE A 92 -24.26 -9.30 -14.76
C PHE A 92 -24.66 -7.90 -15.25
N ALA A 93 -25.81 -7.78 -15.92
CA ALA A 93 -26.32 -6.49 -16.34
C ALA A 93 -26.55 -5.54 -15.14
N SER A 94 -27.08 -6.07 -14.02
CA SER A 94 -27.28 -5.28 -12.81
C SER A 94 -25.95 -4.86 -12.15
N GLN A 95 -24.91 -5.70 -12.21
CA GLN A 95 -23.58 -5.36 -11.70
C GLN A 95 -22.92 -4.26 -12.55
N ILE A 96 -23.07 -4.30 -13.88
CA ILE A 96 -22.60 -3.23 -14.75
C ILE A 96 -23.29 -1.91 -14.42
N ALA A 97 -24.59 -1.92 -14.22
CA ALA A 97 -25.35 -0.73 -13.83
C ALA A 97 -24.87 -0.19 -12.46
N GLU A 98 -24.57 -1.07 -11.50
CA GLU A 98 -24.02 -0.69 -10.19
C GLU A 98 -22.61 -0.08 -10.32
N ILE A 99 -21.72 -0.68 -11.13
CA ILE A 99 -20.38 -0.17 -11.40
C ILE A 99 -20.47 1.26 -11.97
N ILE A 100 -21.30 1.44 -12.99
CA ILE A 100 -21.49 2.75 -13.64
C ILE A 100 -22.04 3.77 -12.64
N SER A 101 -23.01 3.38 -11.82
CA SER A 101 -23.62 4.27 -10.81
C SER A 101 -22.64 4.69 -9.71
N LYS A 102 -21.75 3.80 -9.28
CA LYS A 102 -20.76 4.07 -8.23
C LYS A 102 -19.51 4.78 -8.78
N GLY A 103 -19.22 4.65 -10.08
CA GLY A 103 -18.04 5.25 -10.69
C GLY A 103 -16.75 4.88 -9.92
N ASP A 104 -15.94 5.90 -9.63
CA ASP A 104 -14.65 5.73 -8.95
C ASP A 104 -14.77 5.14 -7.53
N ASN A 105 -15.95 5.20 -6.91
CA ASN A 105 -16.20 4.63 -5.58
C ASN A 105 -16.60 3.13 -5.63
N PHE A 106 -16.61 2.52 -6.83
CA PHE A 106 -16.88 1.10 -6.93
C PHE A 106 -15.71 0.28 -6.34
N GLY A 107 -16.04 -0.62 -5.42
CA GLY A 107 -15.05 -1.43 -4.70
C GLY A 107 -14.68 -0.88 -3.32
N GLU A 108 -15.09 0.35 -2.99
CA GLU A 108 -14.91 0.88 -1.63
C GLU A 108 -15.72 0.09 -0.60
N GLY A 109 -15.07 -0.15 0.55
CA GLY A 109 -15.64 -0.85 1.69
C GLY A 109 -15.77 0.05 2.92
N GLN A 110 -16.39 -0.49 3.97
CA GLN A 110 -16.56 0.19 5.26
C GLN A 110 -16.01 -0.65 6.42
N THR A 111 -15.17 -1.65 6.13
CA THR A 111 -14.63 -2.57 7.15
C THR A 111 -13.73 -1.87 8.16
N LEU A 112 -13.13 -0.75 7.77
CA LEU A 112 -12.27 0.10 8.59
C LEU A 112 -12.90 1.48 8.85
N ALA A 113 -14.22 1.62 8.68
CA ALA A 113 -14.92 2.84 9.08
C ALA A 113 -14.57 3.18 10.54
N ASP A 114 -14.39 4.46 10.83
CA ASP A 114 -13.99 5.00 12.15
C ASP A 114 -12.55 4.69 12.60
N LYS A 115 -11.77 3.92 11.84
CA LYS A 115 -10.34 3.75 12.11
C LYS A 115 -9.55 4.94 11.57
N LYS A 116 -8.58 5.38 12.39
CA LYS A 116 -7.55 6.33 11.98
C LYS A 116 -6.25 5.57 11.79
N VAL A 117 -5.64 5.70 10.63
CA VAL A 117 -4.40 5.01 10.26
C VAL A 117 -3.39 6.05 9.81
N MET A 118 -2.18 5.99 10.32
CA MET A 118 -1.05 6.76 9.79
C MET A 118 -0.15 5.80 9.02
N VAL A 119 0.22 6.17 7.80
CA VAL A 119 1.17 5.43 6.98
C VAL A 119 2.37 6.33 6.73
N GLU A 120 3.54 5.91 7.22
CA GLU A 120 4.81 6.58 7.04
C GLU A 120 5.60 5.88 5.92
N TYR A 121 6.10 6.64 4.96
CA TYR A 121 6.79 6.07 3.81
C TYR A 121 7.57 7.12 3.02
N THR A 122 8.41 6.65 2.12
CA THR A 122 9.35 7.38 1.25
C THR A 122 10.61 7.80 2.00
N ASP A 123 10.53 8.66 2.97
CA ASP A 123 11.55 9.10 3.93
C ASP A 123 12.90 9.46 3.29
N PRO A 124 12.94 10.33 2.29
CA PRO A 124 14.18 10.73 1.65
C PRO A 124 14.95 11.70 2.53
N ASN A 125 16.25 11.50 2.60
CA ASN A 125 17.13 12.41 3.33
C ASN A 125 17.51 13.61 2.46
N PRO A 126 17.28 14.86 2.90
CA PRO A 126 17.84 16.04 2.25
C PRO A 126 19.35 15.92 2.04
N PHE A 127 19.88 16.66 1.08
CA PHE A 127 21.30 16.65 0.64
C PHE A 127 21.72 15.37 -0.10
N LYS A 128 20.81 14.45 -0.38
CA LYS A 128 21.01 13.28 -1.20
C LYS A 128 20.03 13.23 -2.36
N GLU A 129 20.40 12.55 -3.42
CA GLU A 129 19.50 12.32 -4.53
C GLU A 129 18.39 11.33 -4.16
N PHE A 130 17.22 11.58 -4.74
CA PHE A 130 16.11 10.62 -4.68
C PHE A 130 16.46 9.41 -5.55
N HIS A 131 16.41 8.21 -4.99
CA HIS A 131 16.83 6.98 -5.68
C HIS A 131 15.73 5.91 -5.69
N ILE A 132 15.99 4.80 -6.37
CA ILE A 132 15.03 3.70 -6.56
C ILE A 132 14.48 3.14 -5.24
N GLY A 133 15.26 3.14 -4.16
CA GLY A 133 14.79 2.72 -2.83
C GLY A 133 13.67 3.61 -2.30
N HIS A 134 13.80 4.93 -2.46
CA HIS A 134 12.75 5.88 -2.08
C HIS A 134 11.50 5.71 -2.97
N LEU A 135 11.70 5.46 -4.28
CA LEU A 135 10.59 5.19 -5.20
C LEU A 135 9.82 3.92 -4.81
N MET A 136 10.55 2.86 -4.44
CA MET A 136 9.93 1.61 -4.00
C MET A 136 9.14 1.81 -2.70
N SER A 137 9.73 2.48 -1.70
CA SER A 137 9.04 2.81 -0.44
C SER A 137 7.79 3.65 -0.70
N ASN A 138 7.88 4.65 -1.61
CA ASN A 138 6.74 5.47 -2.01
C ASN A 138 5.63 4.63 -2.64
N ALA A 139 5.96 3.78 -3.62
CA ALA A 139 4.98 2.97 -4.33
C ALA A 139 4.24 2.00 -3.39
N ILE A 140 4.97 1.36 -2.48
CA ILE A 140 4.39 0.43 -1.49
C ILE A 140 3.54 1.19 -0.49
N GLY A 141 4.07 2.26 0.12
CA GLY A 141 3.37 3.01 1.16
C GLY A 141 2.11 3.69 0.64
N GLU A 142 2.17 4.33 -0.53
CA GLU A 142 1.00 4.96 -1.16
C GLU A 142 -0.06 3.91 -1.53
N SER A 143 0.36 2.73 -2.03
CA SER A 143 -0.58 1.64 -2.32
C SER A 143 -1.29 1.14 -1.05
N ILE A 144 -0.57 0.97 0.04
CA ILE A 144 -1.13 0.59 1.33
C ILE A 144 -2.08 1.67 1.85
N ALA A 145 -1.70 2.95 1.77
CA ALA A 145 -2.54 4.06 2.18
C ALA A 145 -3.88 4.06 1.42
N ARG A 146 -3.84 3.88 0.10
CA ARG A 146 -5.06 3.80 -0.74
C ARG A 146 -5.93 2.59 -0.42
N LEU A 147 -5.33 1.43 -0.08
CA LEU A 147 -6.10 0.26 0.33
C LEU A 147 -6.83 0.50 1.65
N PHE A 148 -6.20 1.17 2.61
CA PHE A 148 -6.86 1.56 3.85
C PHE A 148 -8.00 2.56 3.60
N GLU A 149 -7.80 3.56 2.75
CA GLU A 149 -8.84 4.52 2.35
C GLU A 149 -10.01 3.81 1.68
N ALA A 150 -9.73 2.95 0.70
CA ALA A 150 -10.77 2.16 0.02
C ALA A 150 -11.52 1.22 0.96
N SER A 151 -10.92 0.85 2.11
CA SER A 151 -11.57 0.07 3.16
C SER A 151 -12.36 0.92 4.16
N GLY A 152 -12.39 2.25 3.99
CA GLY A 152 -13.17 3.19 4.81
C GLY A 152 -12.38 3.86 5.94
N ALA A 153 -11.08 3.63 6.08
CA ALA A 153 -10.25 4.27 7.10
C ALA A 153 -10.00 5.76 6.79
N LYS A 154 -9.81 6.55 7.84
CA LYS A 154 -9.23 7.89 7.73
C LYS A 154 -7.71 7.77 7.75
N VAL A 155 -7.07 7.94 6.62
CA VAL A 155 -5.63 7.78 6.47
C VAL A 155 -4.93 9.14 6.56
N ALA A 156 -3.84 9.18 7.33
CA ALA A 156 -2.87 10.27 7.36
C ALA A 156 -1.55 9.75 6.76
N ARG A 157 -1.03 10.46 5.79
CA ARG A 157 0.25 10.16 5.13
C ARG A 157 1.36 10.94 5.80
N ALA A 158 2.37 10.25 6.27
CA ALA A 158 3.52 10.83 6.94
C ALA A 158 4.82 10.54 6.19
N CYS A 159 5.76 11.48 6.25
CA CYS A 159 7.08 11.34 5.70
C CYS A 159 8.10 11.81 6.73
N TRP A 160 9.00 10.92 7.13
CA TRP A 160 10.11 11.25 8.03
C TRP A 160 11.33 11.65 7.22
N GLN A 161 11.96 12.73 7.57
CA GLN A 161 13.12 13.26 6.84
C GLN A 161 14.30 13.47 7.78
N GLY A 162 15.37 12.73 7.55
CA GLY A 162 16.64 12.89 8.25
C GLY A 162 17.39 14.10 7.71
N ASP A 163 17.05 15.29 8.20
CA ASP A 163 17.63 16.54 7.74
C ASP A 163 18.83 17.02 8.57
N VAL A 164 19.25 16.24 9.56
CA VAL A 164 20.49 16.44 10.34
C VAL A 164 21.27 15.15 10.44
N GLY A 165 22.53 15.23 10.85
CA GLY A 165 23.39 14.09 11.04
C GLY A 165 24.61 14.06 10.12
N LEU A 166 25.38 12.99 10.22
CA LEU A 166 26.68 12.87 9.58
C LEU A 166 26.60 12.98 8.03
N HIS A 167 25.54 12.49 7.44
CA HIS A 167 25.35 12.57 5.98
C HIS A 167 25.19 14.02 5.51
N VAL A 168 24.50 14.87 6.27
CA VAL A 168 24.37 16.30 5.98
C VAL A 168 25.74 16.99 6.11
N ALA A 169 26.48 16.67 7.16
CA ALA A 169 27.82 17.23 7.38
C ALA A 169 28.80 16.84 6.25
N LYS A 170 28.74 15.59 5.77
CA LYS A 170 29.50 15.12 4.61
C LYS A 170 29.17 15.91 3.35
N ALA A 171 27.89 16.14 3.07
CA ALA A 171 27.46 16.92 1.91
C ALA A 171 27.90 18.39 2.00
N ILE A 172 27.73 19.03 3.15
CA ILE A 172 28.15 20.43 3.36
C ILE A 172 29.67 20.55 3.27
N TRP A 173 30.44 19.62 3.87
CA TRP A 173 31.88 19.61 3.76
C TRP A 173 32.33 19.48 2.28
N GLY A 174 31.77 18.54 1.53
CA GLY A 174 32.03 18.38 0.10
C GLY A 174 31.70 19.64 -0.71
N MET A 175 30.60 20.29 -0.40
CA MET A 175 30.21 21.55 -1.06
C MET A 175 31.22 22.68 -0.78
N ILE A 176 31.77 22.73 0.44
CA ILE A 176 32.81 23.69 0.81
C ILE A 176 34.12 23.41 0.04
N GLN A 177 34.53 22.15 -0.07
CA GLN A 177 35.79 21.77 -0.73
C GLN A 177 35.75 21.95 -2.24
N THR A 178 34.60 21.70 -2.86
CA THR A 178 34.43 21.84 -4.33
C THR A 178 34.19 23.26 -4.80
N ASN A 179 34.22 24.25 -3.90
CA ASN A 179 33.93 25.69 -4.19
C ASN A 179 32.56 25.93 -4.86
N ASN A 180 31.64 25.00 -4.76
CA ASN A 180 30.31 25.07 -5.35
C ASN A 180 29.32 25.94 -4.51
N LYS A 181 29.85 26.84 -3.66
CA LYS A 181 29.08 27.68 -2.74
C LYS A 181 28.16 28.69 -3.39
N GLN A 182 28.28 28.90 -4.71
CA GLN A 182 27.46 29.91 -5.39
C GLN A 182 26.05 29.37 -5.58
N GLN A 183 25.08 30.04 -4.97
CA GLN A 183 23.65 29.88 -5.21
C GLN A 183 23.27 30.23 -6.63
N THR A 184 23.79 29.51 -7.60
CA THR A 184 23.54 29.80 -9.01
C THR A 184 22.78 28.64 -9.60
N THR A 185 21.49 28.71 -9.59
CA THR A 185 20.58 28.36 -10.68
C THR A 185 19.13 28.23 -10.18
N ASN A 186 18.19 28.77 -10.91
CA ASN A 186 16.74 28.51 -10.78
C ASN A 186 16.36 27.08 -11.21
N ASN A 187 17.32 26.15 -11.27
CA ASN A 187 17.10 24.75 -11.66
C ASN A 187 17.35 23.83 -10.45
N SER A 188 16.27 23.43 -9.77
CA SER A 188 16.31 22.55 -8.62
C SER A 188 17.08 21.25 -8.88
N LYS A 189 16.88 20.62 -10.04
CA LYS A 189 17.52 19.37 -10.43
C LYS A 189 19.04 19.48 -10.53
N ALA A 190 19.57 20.48 -11.21
CA ALA A 190 21.01 20.69 -11.34
C ALA A 190 21.67 21.01 -9.98
N THR A 191 20.94 21.68 -9.10
CA THR A 191 21.40 22.01 -7.76
C THR A 191 21.41 20.78 -6.85
N VAL A 192 20.38 19.93 -6.93
CA VAL A 192 20.34 18.65 -6.17
C VAL A 192 21.46 17.70 -6.61
N GLN A 193 21.73 17.63 -7.91
CA GLN A 193 22.85 16.83 -8.41
C GLN A 193 24.20 17.30 -7.82
N LYS A 194 24.44 18.61 -7.72
CA LYS A 194 25.65 19.15 -7.07
C LYS A 194 25.74 18.74 -5.59
N TRP A 195 24.62 18.70 -4.87
CA TRP A 195 24.57 18.23 -3.50
C TRP A 195 24.88 16.73 -3.41
N GLY A 196 24.38 15.92 -4.35
CA GLY A 196 24.72 14.49 -4.46
C GLY A 196 26.20 14.23 -4.72
N GLU A 197 26.81 15.00 -5.65
CA GLU A 197 28.24 14.97 -5.93
C GLU A 197 29.06 15.37 -4.69
N ALA A 198 28.69 16.46 -4.03
CA ALA A 198 29.32 16.92 -2.79
C ALA A 198 29.23 15.89 -1.67
N TYR A 199 28.08 15.23 -1.51
CA TYR A 199 27.91 14.14 -0.57
C TYR A 199 28.86 12.97 -0.88
N THR A 200 29.03 12.62 -2.15
CA THR A 200 29.95 11.54 -2.58
C THR A 200 31.39 11.87 -2.22
N VAL A 201 31.84 13.11 -2.52
CA VAL A 201 33.18 13.60 -2.16
C VAL A 201 33.38 13.54 -0.64
N GLY A 202 32.45 14.10 0.12
CA GLY A 202 32.52 14.09 1.59
C GLY A 202 32.50 12.69 2.19
N SER A 203 31.70 11.77 1.63
CA SER A 203 31.65 10.38 2.09
C SER A 203 32.98 9.65 1.83
N GLN A 204 33.53 9.78 0.62
CA GLN A 204 34.83 9.17 0.28
C GLN A 204 35.93 9.69 1.18
N LYS A 205 36.01 11.01 1.40
CA LYS A 205 37.04 11.62 2.24
C LYS A 205 36.89 11.28 3.71
N TYR A 206 35.66 11.11 4.20
CA TYR A 206 35.40 10.68 5.56
C TYR A 206 35.99 9.29 5.86
N GLU A 207 36.01 8.39 4.88
CA GLU A 207 36.52 7.02 5.04
C GLU A 207 38.06 6.94 4.83
N THR A 208 38.64 7.86 4.03
CA THR A 208 40.01 7.75 3.57
C THR A 208 40.98 8.77 4.18
N ASP A 209 40.48 9.80 4.87
CA ASP A 209 41.29 10.92 5.37
C ASP A 209 40.84 11.29 6.81
N GLU A 210 41.75 11.01 7.77
CA GLU A 210 41.46 11.25 9.19
C GLU A 210 41.32 12.76 9.53
N ASN A 211 41.92 13.66 8.75
CA ASN A 211 41.73 15.09 8.96
C ASN A 211 40.33 15.52 8.46
N ALA A 212 39.96 15.09 7.27
CA ALA A 212 38.61 15.31 6.74
C ALA A 212 37.51 14.76 7.68
N LYS A 213 37.73 13.58 8.24
CA LYS A 213 36.84 12.97 9.22
C LYS A 213 36.66 13.83 10.47
N LYS A 214 37.74 14.38 11.01
CA LYS A 214 37.69 15.31 12.16
C LYS A 214 36.95 16.58 11.81
N GLU A 215 37.18 17.15 10.64
CA GLU A 215 36.51 18.35 10.15
C GLU A 215 35.00 18.12 9.98
N ILE A 216 34.62 17.00 9.34
CA ILE A 216 33.21 16.64 9.12
C ILE A 216 32.48 16.40 10.45
N ASN A 217 33.12 15.72 11.42
CA ASN A 217 32.53 15.54 12.76
C ASN A 217 32.35 16.88 13.49
N LYS A 218 33.31 17.79 13.38
CA LYS A 218 33.20 19.14 13.93
C LYS A 218 32.08 19.95 13.25
N LEU A 219 31.96 19.79 11.92
CA LEU A 219 30.91 20.41 11.14
C LEU A 219 29.54 19.89 11.51
N ASN A 220 29.40 18.56 11.72
CA ASN A 220 28.15 17.94 12.18
C ASN A 220 27.65 18.57 13.50
N LYS A 221 28.56 18.78 14.46
CA LYS A 221 28.22 19.47 15.70
C LYS A 221 27.76 20.90 15.46
N LYS A 222 28.45 21.67 14.59
CA LYS A 222 28.07 23.04 14.25
C LYS A 222 26.68 23.12 13.62
N ILE A 223 26.33 22.15 12.76
CA ILE A 223 25.01 22.06 12.12
C ILE A 223 23.94 21.78 13.18
N PHE A 224 24.21 20.83 14.06
CA PHE A 224 23.26 20.46 15.12
C PHE A 224 23.03 21.63 16.10
N ASP A 225 24.10 22.28 16.56
CA ASP A 225 24.06 23.39 17.51
C ASP A 225 23.66 24.73 16.85
N ARG A 226 23.57 24.79 15.52
CA ARG A 226 23.35 26.03 14.74
C ARG A 226 24.36 27.13 15.08
N SER A 227 25.58 26.78 15.40
CA SER A 227 26.60 27.67 16.01
C SER A 227 27.47 28.43 15.01
N ASP A 228 27.31 28.23 13.70
CA ASP A 228 28.11 28.87 12.66
C ASP A 228 27.21 29.41 11.56
N THR A 229 27.22 30.73 11.37
CA THR A 229 26.33 31.44 10.44
C THR A 229 26.52 31.02 8.99
N GLU A 230 27.75 30.81 8.50
CA GLU A 230 28.01 30.44 7.11
C GLU A 230 27.60 28.99 6.85
N VAL A 231 27.85 28.11 7.80
CA VAL A 231 27.38 26.70 7.76
C VAL A 231 25.85 26.66 7.75
N ASN A 232 25.22 27.48 8.58
CA ASN A 232 23.76 27.54 8.65
C ASN A 232 23.14 28.01 7.31
N LYS A 233 23.72 28.98 6.63
CA LYS A 233 23.25 29.41 5.30
C LYS A 233 23.33 28.28 4.27
N LEU A 234 24.43 27.51 4.26
CA LEU A 234 24.58 26.36 3.37
C LEU A 234 23.57 25.25 3.71
N TYR A 235 23.38 25.00 4.98
CA TYR A 235 22.40 24.03 5.46
C TYR A 235 20.98 24.42 5.04
N ASP A 236 20.57 25.66 5.33
CA ASP A 236 19.21 26.13 5.03
C ASP A 236 18.94 26.08 3.52
N TRP A 237 19.93 26.49 2.71
CA TRP A 237 19.83 26.41 1.26
C TRP A 237 19.73 24.96 0.74
N GLY A 238 20.64 24.08 1.14
CA GLY A 238 20.65 22.69 0.69
C GLY A 238 19.39 21.93 1.11
N ARG A 239 18.92 22.20 2.33
CA ARG A 239 17.66 21.65 2.82
C ARG A 239 16.47 22.12 1.98
N GLN A 240 16.35 23.42 1.75
CA GLN A 240 15.26 23.97 0.95
C GLN A 240 15.24 23.38 -0.47
N VAL A 241 16.36 23.37 -1.17
CA VAL A 241 16.46 22.83 -2.54
C VAL A 241 16.10 21.34 -2.58
N SER A 242 16.54 20.57 -1.58
CA SER A 242 16.20 19.15 -1.50
C SER A 242 14.69 18.93 -1.33
N LEU A 243 14.07 19.68 -0.42
CA LEU A 243 12.63 19.57 -0.15
C LEU A 243 11.79 19.97 -1.37
N GLU A 244 12.14 21.08 -2.02
CA GLU A 244 11.47 21.52 -3.25
C GLU A 244 11.55 20.46 -4.35
N HIS A 245 12.70 19.83 -4.51
CA HIS A 245 12.88 18.74 -5.48
C HIS A 245 12.06 17.51 -5.13
N PHE A 246 11.97 17.14 -3.86
CA PHE A 246 11.14 16.01 -3.43
C PHE A 246 9.66 16.27 -3.70
N GLU A 247 9.18 17.48 -3.46
CA GLU A 247 7.80 17.87 -3.80
C GLU A 247 7.51 17.76 -5.31
N GLU A 248 8.47 18.12 -6.17
CA GLU A 248 8.33 17.93 -7.62
C GLU A 248 8.18 16.45 -7.99
N ILE A 249 8.93 15.57 -7.29
CA ILE A 249 8.85 14.12 -7.49
C ILE A 249 7.52 13.58 -6.98
N TYR A 250 7.09 13.95 -5.76
CA TYR A 250 5.82 13.52 -5.19
C TYR A 250 4.64 13.88 -6.07
N LYS A 251 4.66 15.10 -6.62
CA LYS A 251 3.65 15.54 -7.59
C LYS A 251 3.58 14.64 -8.84
N LYS A 252 4.74 14.18 -9.35
CA LYS A 252 4.80 13.26 -10.50
C LYS A 252 4.32 11.86 -10.14
N LEU A 253 4.55 11.43 -8.90
CA LEU A 253 4.12 10.12 -8.38
C LEU A 253 2.65 10.10 -7.96
N GLY A 254 2.01 11.28 -7.89
CA GLY A 254 0.64 11.40 -7.38
C GLY A 254 0.54 11.19 -5.86
N THR A 255 1.65 11.38 -5.15
CA THR A 255 1.72 11.29 -3.68
C THR A 255 1.59 12.68 -3.06
N LYS A 256 0.88 12.77 -1.95
CA LYS A 256 0.78 13.97 -1.13
C LYS A 256 0.83 13.57 0.34
N PHE A 257 1.76 14.14 1.09
CA PHE A 257 1.85 13.92 2.53
C PHE A 257 1.02 14.95 3.31
N ASP A 258 0.40 14.48 4.39
CA ASP A 258 -0.34 15.32 5.34
C ASP A 258 0.60 15.84 6.44
N HIS A 259 1.65 15.04 6.77
CA HIS A 259 2.60 15.35 7.83
C HIS A 259 4.04 15.12 7.35
N TYR A 260 4.89 16.09 7.66
CA TYR A 260 6.34 16.00 7.51
C TYR A 260 6.99 16.08 8.89
N PHE A 261 7.75 15.05 9.24
CA PHE A 261 8.57 15.01 10.43
C PHE A 261 10.03 15.23 10.06
N PHE A 262 10.71 16.05 10.80
CA PHE A 262 12.11 16.39 10.56
C PHE A 262 12.96 16.05 11.77
N GLU A 263 14.02 15.26 11.58
CA GLU A 263 14.92 14.86 12.64
C GLU A 263 15.51 16.05 13.39
N SER A 264 15.74 17.18 12.71
CA SER A 264 16.19 18.44 13.33
C SER A 264 15.21 19.04 14.34
N ARG A 265 13.95 18.65 14.29
CA ARG A 265 12.89 19.11 15.21
C ARG A 265 12.55 18.05 16.23
N GLU A 266 12.14 16.87 15.74
CA GLU A 266 11.60 15.78 16.55
C GLU A 266 12.70 15.05 17.34
N GLY A 267 13.94 15.04 16.86
CA GLY A 267 15.08 14.38 17.51
C GLY A 267 15.71 15.22 18.64
N ARG A 268 15.14 16.38 19.00
CA ARG A 268 15.63 17.25 20.08
C ARG A 268 14.86 17.11 21.41
N GLU A 269 13.76 16.38 21.40
CA GLU A 269 12.99 16.01 22.57
C GLU A 269 13.46 14.65 23.13
#